data_6707b5bbf1f0a16f29f77b8579704183
#
_entry.id   6707b5bbf1f0a16f29f77b8579704183
#
_cell.length_a   1.000
_cell.length_b   1.000
_cell.length_c   1.000
_cell.angle_alpha   90.00
_cell.angle_beta   90.00
_cell.angle_gamma   90.00
#
_symmetry.space_group_name_H-M   'P 1'
#
loop_
_entity.id
_entity.type
_entity.pdbx_description
1 polymer ?
#
loop_
_entity_poly.entity_id
_entity_poly.type
_entity_poly.pdbx_seq_one_letter_code
_entity_poly.pdbx_strand_id
1 'polypeptide(L)'
;MYGYQGADGERLLMIGKHYDLKHYNCAHFVAEWYQRLGIEIPKEGVFELSFLVWMRKHFTRVKTPVDNCLVLMTLRGERHIGVYANYGVYHNYKIGTKHGSVVHWDIGVINRNYDEVTYWVWSPSDITKTP
;
A
#
# COMPACT_ATOMS: atom_id res chain seq x y z
N MET A 1 1.90 13.48 19.75
CA MET A 1 1.91 13.53 19.24
C MET A 1 1.88 13.79 18.57
N TYR A 2 1.76 13.76 18.51
CA TYR A 2 1.85 14.19 17.64
C TYR A 2 1.25 15.24 17.42
N GLY A 3 1.41 16.06 18.05
CA GLY A 3 1.03 17.28 17.78
C GLY A 3 0.81 17.50 16.39
N TYR A 4 1.13 16.61 15.78
CA TYR A 4 1.23 16.66 14.55
C TYR A 4 -0.02 16.49 13.91
N GLN A 5 -0.25 17.31 13.04
CA GLN A 5 -1.45 17.43 12.33
C GLN A 5 -1.21 17.03 10.91
N GLY A 6 -2.14 17.20 10.07
CA GLY A 6 -1.99 16.96 8.67
C GLY A 6 -2.02 15.49 8.32
N ALA A 7 -1.23 15.08 7.34
CA ALA A 7 -1.34 13.78 6.74
C ALA A 7 -1.12 12.62 7.71
N ASP A 8 -0.14 12.73 8.60
CA ASP A 8 0.12 11.63 9.52
C ASP A 8 -0.98 11.47 10.55
N GLY A 9 -1.54 12.56 11.04
CA GLY A 9 -2.68 12.47 11.93
C GLY A 9 -3.87 11.82 11.26
N GLU A 10 -4.11 12.18 10.03
CA GLU A 10 -5.20 11.59 9.26
C GLU A 10 -4.98 10.10 9.01
N ARG A 11 -3.73 9.70 8.75
CA ARG A 11 -3.42 8.31 8.50
C ARG A 11 -3.66 7.44 9.71
N LEU A 12 -3.36 7.95 10.90
CA LEU A 12 -3.62 7.21 12.12
C LEU A 12 -5.11 6.92 12.32
N LEU A 13 -5.96 7.79 11.80
CA LEU A 13 -7.41 7.57 11.89
C LEU A 13 -7.90 6.43 11.00
N MET A 14 -7.07 5.97 10.07
CA MET A 14 -7.46 4.85 9.22
C MET A 14 -7.32 3.51 9.91
N ILE A 15 -6.50 3.41 10.96
CA ILE A 15 -6.30 2.15 11.67
C ILE A 15 -7.62 1.69 12.28
N GLY A 16 -7.94 0.42 12.06
CA GLY A 16 -9.19 -0.15 12.53
C GLY A 16 -10.36 0.00 11.58
N LYS A 17 -10.18 0.75 10.49
CA LYS A 17 -11.24 0.89 9.50
C LYS A 17 -11.49 -0.46 8.86
N HIS A 18 -12.76 -0.83 8.73
CA HIS A 18 -13.13 -2.19 8.33
C HIS A 18 -12.87 -2.48 6.87
N TYR A 19 -12.36 -3.68 6.62
CA TYR A 19 -12.18 -4.19 5.28
C TYR A 19 -13.55 -4.52 4.66
N ASP A 20 -13.72 -4.17 3.40
CA ASP A 20 -14.89 -4.53 2.61
C ASP A 20 -14.39 -4.82 1.20
N LEU A 21 -14.53 -6.06 0.75
CA LEU A 21 -13.97 -6.47 -0.52
C LEU A 21 -14.43 -5.58 -1.68
N LYS A 22 -15.67 -5.14 -1.63
CA LYS A 22 -16.25 -4.34 -2.68
C LYS A 22 -15.97 -2.85 -2.55
N HIS A 23 -16.02 -2.33 -1.32
CA HIS A 23 -16.00 -0.89 -1.08
C HIS A 23 -14.75 -0.39 -0.38
N TYR A 24 -14.03 -1.25 0.33
CA TYR A 24 -12.84 -0.81 1.03
C TYR A 24 -11.86 -1.97 1.21
N ASN A 25 -11.24 -2.38 0.11
CA ASN A 25 -10.21 -3.43 0.13
C ASN A 25 -8.81 -2.80 0.24
N CYS A 26 -7.77 -3.61 0.04
CA CYS A 26 -6.41 -3.12 0.17
C CYS A 26 -6.08 -2.01 -0.85
N ALA A 27 -6.63 -2.10 -2.05
CA ALA A 27 -6.39 -1.09 -3.07
C ALA A 27 -7.08 0.22 -2.72
N HIS A 28 -8.29 0.15 -2.19
CA HIS A 28 -9.01 1.36 -1.77
C HIS A 28 -8.27 2.07 -0.64
N PHE A 29 -7.72 1.32 0.31
CA PHE A 29 -6.95 1.91 1.39
C PHE A 29 -5.72 2.63 0.85
N VAL A 30 -4.96 1.98 -0.02
CA VAL A 30 -3.75 2.58 -0.59
C VAL A 30 -4.10 3.82 -1.41
N ALA A 31 -5.19 3.75 -2.19
CA ALA A 31 -5.62 4.90 -2.97
C ALA A 31 -5.98 6.08 -2.05
N GLU A 32 -6.63 5.80 -0.94
CA GLU A 32 -6.98 6.85 0.02
C GLU A 32 -5.72 7.47 0.63
N TRP A 33 -4.73 6.65 0.98
CA TRP A 33 -3.47 7.13 1.50
C TRP A 33 -2.80 8.10 0.53
N TYR A 34 -2.67 7.67 -0.74
CA TYR A 34 -1.99 8.51 -1.74
C TYR A 34 -2.80 9.74 -2.11
N GLN A 35 -4.13 9.65 -2.06
CA GLN A 35 -4.96 10.82 -2.31
C GLN A 35 -4.63 11.96 -1.34
N ARG A 36 -4.33 11.64 -0.11
CA ARG A 36 -3.95 12.65 0.89
C ARG A 36 -2.60 13.27 0.59
N LEU A 37 -1.80 12.63 -0.25
CA LEU A 37 -0.53 13.17 -0.72
C LEU A 37 -0.68 13.87 -2.07
N GLY A 38 -1.91 13.98 -2.58
CA GLY A 38 -2.16 14.60 -3.86
C GLY A 38 -1.87 13.69 -5.04
N ILE A 39 -1.82 12.39 -4.82
CA ILE A 39 -1.49 11.42 -5.85
C ILE A 39 -2.69 10.51 -6.09
N GLU A 40 -3.11 10.40 -7.36
CA GLU A 40 -4.24 9.56 -7.71
C GLU A 40 -3.76 8.24 -8.29
N ILE A 41 -4.17 7.13 -7.68
CA ILE A 41 -3.83 5.81 -8.19
C ILE A 41 -5.11 4.99 -8.38
N PRO A 42 -5.08 3.96 -9.24
CA PRO A 42 -6.27 3.14 -9.48
C PRO A 42 -6.68 2.40 -8.21
N LYS A 43 -7.99 2.35 -7.98
CA LYS A 43 -8.55 1.64 -6.83
C LYS A 43 -8.80 0.17 -7.11
N GLU A 44 -8.79 -0.19 -8.39
CA GLU A 44 -9.13 -1.55 -8.80
C GLU A 44 -8.01 -2.13 -9.62
N GLY A 45 -8.08 -3.44 -9.84
CA GLY A 45 -7.11 -4.10 -10.67
C GLY A 45 -5.82 -4.48 -9.95
N VAL A 46 -5.73 -4.28 -8.64
CA VAL A 46 -4.51 -4.60 -7.90
C VAL A 46 -4.16 -6.08 -8.02
N PHE A 47 -5.15 -6.92 -8.24
CA PHE A 47 -4.94 -8.35 -8.39
C PHE A 47 -4.71 -8.75 -9.85
N GLU A 48 -4.68 -7.79 -10.76
CA GLU A 48 -4.55 -8.05 -12.19
C GLU A 48 -3.20 -7.57 -12.71
N LEU A 49 -2.80 -8.15 -13.82
CA LEU A 49 -1.53 -7.79 -14.45
C LEU A 49 -1.51 -6.33 -14.87
N SER A 50 -2.66 -5.77 -15.25
CA SER A 50 -2.74 -4.37 -15.66
C SER A 50 -2.29 -3.41 -14.56
N PHE A 51 -2.58 -3.74 -13.31
CA PHE A 51 -2.12 -2.90 -12.20
C PHE A 51 -0.60 -2.91 -12.13
N LEU A 52 0.02 -4.07 -12.30
CA LEU A 52 1.48 -4.16 -12.25
C LEU A 52 2.13 -3.34 -13.36
N VAL A 53 1.53 -3.37 -14.56
CA VAL A 53 2.03 -2.59 -15.67
C VAL A 53 1.94 -1.10 -15.35
N TRP A 54 0.78 -0.66 -14.83
CA TRP A 54 0.59 0.73 -14.44
C TRP A 54 1.58 1.14 -13.35
N MET A 55 1.74 0.28 -12.34
CA MET A 55 2.64 0.56 -11.22
C MET A 55 4.08 0.76 -11.71
N ARG A 56 4.54 -0.08 -12.62
CA ARG A 56 5.91 0.01 -13.13
C ARG A 56 6.15 1.28 -13.93
N LYS A 57 5.11 1.86 -14.49
CA LYS A 57 5.24 3.12 -15.23
C LYS A 57 5.32 4.33 -14.31
N HIS A 58 4.74 4.24 -13.12
CA HIS A 58 4.58 5.41 -12.25
C HIS A 58 5.39 5.32 -10.97
N PHE A 59 5.95 4.16 -10.67
CA PHE A 59 6.75 3.95 -9.47
C PHE A 59 8.11 3.37 -9.84
N THR A 60 9.10 3.62 -9.00
CA THR A 60 10.42 3.03 -9.14
C THR A 60 10.68 2.09 -7.98
N ARG A 61 11.10 0.88 -8.30
CA ARG A 61 11.42 -0.10 -7.27
C ARG A 61 12.68 0.30 -6.53
N VAL A 62 12.67 0.16 -5.21
CA VAL A 62 13.82 0.43 -4.36
C VAL A 62 14.07 -0.80 -3.49
N LYS A 63 15.31 -0.93 -3.01
CA LYS A 63 15.67 -2.11 -2.20
C LYS A 63 15.27 -1.94 -0.74
N THR A 64 15.32 -0.71 -0.24
CA THR A 64 15.04 -0.41 1.15
C THR A 64 13.81 0.49 1.21
N PRO A 65 12.84 0.20 2.06
CA PRO A 65 11.63 1.01 2.10
C PRO A 65 11.89 2.40 2.63
N VAL A 66 11.17 3.37 2.08
CA VAL A 66 11.16 4.75 2.55
C VAL A 66 9.72 5.14 2.84
N ASP A 67 9.55 6.18 3.65
CA ASP A 67 8.20 6.60 4.03
C ASP A 67 7.33 6.87 2.81
N ASN A 68 6.11 6.39 2.89
CA ASN A 68 5.08 6.51 1.86
C ASN A 68 5.34 5.69 0.60
N CYS A 69 6.30 4.78 0.60
CA CYS A 69 6.45 3.92 -0.55
C CYS A 69 5.35 2.86 -0.57
N LEU A 70 4.99 2.46 -1.78
CA LEU A 70 4.05 1.37 -1.99
C LEU A 70 4.74 0.05 -1.68
N VAL A 71 4.08 -0.82 -0.95
CA VAL A 71 4.60 -2.14 -0.60
C VAL A 71 3.75 -3.19 -1.31
N LEU A 72 4.39 -3.97 -2.17
CA LEU A 72 3.71 -5.06 -2.86
C LEU A 72 4.10 -6.36 -2.15
N MET A 73 3.10 -7.05 -1.63
CA MET A 73 3.28 -8.27 -0.85
C MET A 73 2.60 -9.43 -1.58
N THR A 74 3.30 -10.53 -1.74
CA THR A 74 2.75 -11.69 -2.45
C THR A 74 2.79 -12.91 -1.54
N LEU A 75 1.66 -13.61 -1.47
CA LEU A 75 1.55 -14.85 -0.71
C LEU A 75 0.81 -15.87 -1.58
N ARG A 76 1.50 -16.96 -1.91
CA ARG A 76 0.92 -18.03 -2.72
C ARG A 76 0.31 -17.50 -4.01
N GLY A 77 1.00 -16.56 -4.65
CA GLY A 77 0.55 -15.99 -5.90
C GLY A 77 -0.48 -14.88 -5.78
N GLU A 78 -1.03 -14.66 -4.60
CA GLU A 78 -1.98 -13.58 -4.38
C GLU A 78 -1.24 -12.31 -3.98
N ARG A 79 -1.60 -11.21 -4.61
CA ARG A 79 -0.98 -9.91 -4.37
C ARG A 79 -1.79 -9.10 -3.38
N HIS A 80 -1.08 -8.41 -2.51
CA HIS A 80 -1.64 -7.51 -1.51
C HIS A 80 -0.77 -6.26 -1.47
N ILE A 81 -1.35 -5.11 -1.23
CA ILE A 81 -0.58 -3.86 -1.20
C ILE A 81 -0.83 -3.11 0.10
N GLY A 82 0.17 -2.32 0.46
CA GLY A 82 0.11 -1.44 1.61
C GLY A 82 1.05 -0.29 1.41
N VAL A 83 1.26 0.49 2.47
CA VAL A 83 2.14 1.66 2.43
C VAL A 83 3.09 1.60 3.61
N TYR A 84 4.37 1.84 3.35
CA TYR A 84 5.38 1.85 4.40
C TYR A 84 5.41 3.21 5.09
N ALA A 85 5.36 3.20 6.41
CA ALA A 85 5.58 4.37 7.23
C ALA A 85 5.74 3.90 8.67
N ASN A 86 6.47 4.66 9.48
CA ASN A 86 6.67 4.34 10.89
C ASN A 86 7.26 2.95 11.10
N TYR A 87 8.27 2.60 10.29
CA TYR A 87 9.03 1.35 10.40
C TYR A 87 8.20 0.09 10.17
N GLY A 88 7.07 0.22 9.51
CA GLY A 88 6.22 -0.92 9.22
C GLY A 88 5.30 -0.63 8.06
N VAL A 89 4.30 -1.48 7.88
CA VAL A 89 3.39 -1.37 6.75
C VAL A 89 1.97 -1.21 7.25
N TYR A 90 1.34 -0.13 6.82
CA TYR A 90 -0.11 0.06 6.99
C TYR A 90 -0.79 -0.65 5.83
N HIS A 91 -1.72 -1.54 6.14
CA HIS A 91 -2.44 -2.23 5.08
C HIS A 91 -3.81 -2.66 5.56
N ASN A 92 -4.73 -2.79 4.61
CA ASN A 92 -6.08 -3.23 4.92
C ASN A 92 -6.11 -4.75 4.85
N TYR A 93 -5.92 -5.39 5.99
CA TYR A 93 -5.71 -6.81 6.09
C TYR A 93 -7.04 -7.55 6.19
N LYS A 94 -7.23 -8.50 5.31
CA LYS A 94 -8.43 -9.31 5.26
C LYS A 94 -8.25 -10.55 6.12
N ILE A 95 -9.16 -10.76 7.06
CA ILE A 95 -9.18 -11.94 7.91
C ILE A 95 -10.40 -12.76 7.50
N GLY A 96 -10.17 -13.97 6.96
CA GLY A 96 -11.26 -14.79 6.46
C GLY A 96 -11.82 -14.23 5.16
N THR A 97 -13.12 -14.38 4.92
CA THR A 97 -13.72 -14.02 3.66
C THR A 97 -14.40 -12.65 3.66
N LYS A 98 -14.76 -12.13 4.81
CA LYS A 98 -15.56 -10.91 4.89
C LYS A 98 -15.03 -9.85 5.83
N HIS A 99 -14.15 -10.22 6.74
CA HIS A 99 -13.72 -9.32 7.79
C HIS A 99 -12.25 -8.96 7.66
N GLY A 100 -11.89 -7.86 8.28
CA GLY A 100 -10.55 -7.37 8.31
C GLY A 100 -10.55 -5.91 8.68
N SER A 101 -9.37 -5.32 8.78
CA SER A 101 -9.26 -3.91 9.10
C SER A 101 -7.88 -3.41 8.70
N VAL A 102 -7.76 -2.09 8.68
CA VAL A 102 -6.45 -1.46 8.48
C VAL A 102 -5.63 -1.69 9.73
N VAL A 103 -4.43 -2.23 9.52
CA VAL A 103 -3.49 -2.54 10.59
C VAL A 103 -2.12 -2.01 10.23
N HIS A 104 -1.25 -1.93 11.23
CA HIS A 104 0.16 -1.57 11.02
C HIS A 104 1.01 -2.71 11.53
N TRP A 105 1.74 -3.36 10.64
CA TRP A 105 2.61 -4.47 11.00
C TRP A 105 4.07 -4.05 10.84
N ASP A 106 4.88 -4.37 11.84
CA ASP A 106 6.31 -4.19 11.75
C ASP A 106 6.87 -4.87 10.50
N ILE A 107 7.93 -4.29 9.93
CA ILE A 107 8.48 -4.81 8.68
C ILE A 107 8.96 -6.25 8.82
N GLY A 108 9.45 -6.63 9.98
CA GLY A 108 9.85 -8.03 10.21
C GLY A 108 8.67 -8.99 10.14
N VAL A 109 7.51 -8.55 10.66
CA VAL A 109 6.28 -9.36 10.58
C VAL A 109 5.86 -9.52 9.12
N ILE A 110 5.94 -8.44 8.36
CA ILE A 110 5.59 -8.49 6.94
C ILE A 110 6.49 -9.49 6.21
N ASN A 111 7.79 -9.42 6.43
CA ASN A 111 8.73 -10.31 5.73
C ASN A 111 8.56 -11.77 6.11
N ARG A 112 8.06 -12.05 7.31
CA ARG A 112 7.81 -13.43 7.74
C ARG A 112 6.50 -14.00 7.21
N ASN A 113 5.55 -13.14 6.86
CA ASN A 113 4.21 -13.58 6.47
C ASN A 113 3.98 -13.63 4.97
N TYR A 114 4.88 -13.07 4.17
CA TYR A 114 4.70 -13.03 2.72
C TYR A 114 5.89 -13.67 2.03
N ASP A 115 5.64 -14.30 0.89
CA ASP A 115 6.67 -14.97 0.11
C ASP A 115 7.61 -13.97 -0.54
N GLU A 116 7.06 -12.84 -0.97
CA GLU A 116 7.84 -11.81 -1.64
C GLU A 116 7.31 -10.44 -1.22
N VAL A 117 8.24 -9.52 -0.93
CA VAL A 117 7.88 -8.16 -0.55
C VAL A 117 8.78 -7.21 -1.35
N THR A 118 8.17 -6.29 -2.08
CA THR A 118 8.92 -5.31 -2.86
C THR A 118 8.40 -3.90 -2.55
N TYR A 119 9.28 -2.91 -2.71
CA TYR A 119 9.00 -1.53 -2.34
C TYR A 119 9.11 -0.63 -3.56
N TRP A 120 8.17 0.30 -3.70
CA TRP A 120 8.03 1.11 -4.91
C TRP A 120 7.77 2.57 -4.55
N VAL A 121 8.60 3.47 -5.06
CA VAL A 121 8.51 4.90 -4.79
C VAL A 121 7.83 5.60 -5.95
N TRP A 122 6.89 6.51 -5.64
CA TRP A 122 6.20 7.29 -6.66
C TRP A 122 7.19 8.16 -7.43
N SER A 123 7.21 8.02 -8.75
CA SER A 123 8.14 8.74 -9.62
C SER A 123 7.54 8.95 -11.00
N PRO A 124 6.43 9.71 -11.09
CA PRO A 124 5.66 9.80 -12.33
C PRO A 124 6.36 10.58 -13.44
N SER A 125 7.32 11.44 -13.08
CA SER A 125 7.98 12.30 -14.07
C SER A 125 9.22 11.67 -14.66
N ASP A 126 9.54 10.44 -14.30
CA ASP A 126 10.73 9.78 -14.84
C ASP A 126 10.41 9.21 -16.21
N ILE A 127 10.76 9.96 -17.25
CA ILE A 127 10.45 9.57 -18.61
C ILE A 127 11.26 8.37 -19.09
N THR A 128 12.34 8.04 -18.38
CA THR A 128 13.11 6.85 -18.74
C THR A 128 12.40 5.56 -18.38
N LYS A 129 11.29 5.67 -17.63
CA LYS A 129 10.49 4.50 -17.27
C LYS A 129 9.47 4.13 -18.33
N THR A 130 9.47 4.81 -19.43
CA THR A 130 8.58 4.50 -20.54
C THR A 130 8.83 3.07 -20.97
N PRO A 131 7.79 2.27 -21.13
CA PRO A 131 7.95 0.88 -21.49
C PRO A 131 8.57 0.66 -22.83
#